data_caf6f7e7ab442039a2122135336fa6ed
#
_entry.id   caf6f7e7ab442039a2122135336fa6ed
#
_cell.length_a   1.000
_cell.length_b   1.000
_cell.length_c   1.000
_cell.angle_alpha   90.00
_cell.angle_beta   90.00
_cell.angle_gamma   90.00
#
_symmetry.space_group_name_H-M   'P 1'
#
loop_
_entity.id
_entity.type
_entity.pdbx_description
1 polymer ?
#
loop_
_entity_poly.entity_id
_entity_poly.type
_entity_poly.pdbx_seq_one_letter_code
_entity_poly.pdbx_strand_id
1 'polypeptide(L)'
;MKEFDYIVIGGGCAGLSLAYELEINEKLKDKTLAIIEPRTEYKKDKTWSFWKVANHNFEDCVKKSWKNFTINIPKKTNHLECVCYPYQSVDSGLFYEKINNKLKENKNISFFIDISEINFKNSFVFNSVPSIKKDHLNLWQHFCGVEIETQNNFFDDGIFNLMDFDCDQRESVHFFYTLPYSKTKALVETTWLSKMNDNSQNDYDGQIKDYIENHLNLKNYKITYKEEGAIPLFYPTYELSLIHI
;
A
#
# COMPACT_ATOMS: atom_id res chain seq x y z
N MET A 1 -14.06 6.89 -31.40
CA MET A 1 -13.74 6.17 -30.16
C MET A 1 -13.12 4.85 -30.53
N LYS A 2 -12.06 4.45 -29.81
CA LYS A 2 -11.37 3.18 -30.03
C LYS A 2 -12.05 2.05 -29.27
N GLU A 3 -12.01 0.86 -29.82
CA GLU A 3 -12.59 -0.35 -29.21
C GLU A 3 -11.49 -1.27 -28.70
N PHE A 4 -11.73 -1.93 -27.57
CA PHE A 4 -10.80 -2.85 -26.93
C PHE A 4 -11.56 -4.07 -26.41
N ASP A 5 -10.90 -5.23 -26.38
CA ASP A 5 -11.45 -6.44 -25.77
C ASP A 5 -11.55 -6.29 -24.24
N TYR A 6 -10.51 -5.72 -23.65
CA TYR A 6 -10.38 -5.48 -22.20
C TYR A 6 -10.15 -4.01 -21.90
N ILE A 7 -10.75 -3.52 -20.84
CA ILE A 7 -10.53 -2.15 -20.34
C ILE A 7 -10.28 -2.25 -18.83
N VAL A 8 -9.15 -1.73 -18.39
CA VAL A 8 -8.81 -1.56 -16.97
C VAL A 8 -8.91 -0.07 -16.63
N ILE A 9 -9.82 0.26 -15.71
CA ILE A 9 -9.97 1.61 -15.16
C ILE A 9 -9.23 1.66 -13.83
N GLY A 10 -8.20 2.53 -13.76
CA GLY A 10 -7.29 2.65 -12.63
C GLY A 10 -5.96 1.93 -12.86
N GLY A 11 -4.88 2.71 -12.88
CA GLY A 11 -3.49 2.24 -13.01
C GLY A 11 -2.80 2.11 -11.64
N GLY A 12 -3.53 1.76 -10.60
CA GLY A 12 -2.99 1.44 -9.28
C GLY A 12 -2.49 -0.01 -9.18
N CYS A 13 -2.21 -0.45 -7.94
CA CYS A 13 -1.72 -1.81 -7.68
C CYS A 13 -2.62 -2.88 -8.31
N ALA A 14 -3.92 -2.83 -8.09
CA ALA A 14 -4.86 -3.86 -8.56
C ALA A 14 -4.97 -3.89 -10.09
N GLY A 15 -5.22 -2.73 -10.73
CA GLY A 15 -5.38 -2.65 -12.18
C GLY A 15 -4.12 -3.04 -12.95
N LEU A 16 -2.96 -2.56 -12.50
CA LEU A 16 -1.68 -2.89 -13.12
C LEU A 16 -1.27 -4.35 -12.87
N SER A 17 -1.55 -4.91 -11.70
CA SER A 17 -1.32 -6.35 -11.45
C SER A 17 -2.13 -7.21 -12.40
N LEU A 18 -3.43 -6.90 -12.58
CA LEU A 18 -4.28 -7.61 -13.53
C LEU A 18 -3.74 -7.50 -14.96
N ALA A 19 -3.39 -6.31 -15.41
CA ALA A 19 -2.85 -6.10 -16.74
C ALA A 19 -1.54 -6.90 -16.96
N TYR A 20 -0.67 -6.90 -15.96
CA TYR A 20 0.58 -7.66 -15.98
C TYR A 20 0.32 -9.16 -16.04
N GLU A 21 -0.59 -9.69 -15.23
CA GLU A 21 -0.95 -11.12 -15.26
C GLU A 21 -1.58 -11.52 -16.61
N LEU A 22 -2.41 -10.69 -17.21
CA LEU A 22 -2.95 -10.94 -18.55
C LEU A 22 -1.83 -11.02 -19.58
N GLU A 23 -0.84 -10.15 -19.51
CA GLU A 23 0.30 -10.11 -20.42
C GLU A 23 1.21 -11.35 -20.28
N ILE A 24 1.69 -11.63 -19.06
CA ILE A 24 2.65 -12.72 -18.85
C ILE A 24 2.04 -14.12 -19.05
N ASN A 25 0.72 -14.23 -18.90
CA ASN A 25 -0.02 -15.48 -19.20
C ASN A 25 -0.54 -15.53 -20.64
N GLU A 26 -0.03 -14.68 -21.52
CA GLU A 26 -0.31 -14.68 -22.96
C GLU A 26 -1.80 -14.49 -23.32
N LYS A 27 -2.59 -13.88 -22.42
CA LYS A 27 -4.03 -13.61 -22.64
C LYS A 27 -4.29 -12.48 -23.61
N LEU A 28 -3.26 -11.74 -23.99
CA LEU A 28 -3.34 -10.58 -24.90
C LEU A 28 -2.75 -10.88 -26.30
N LYS A 29 -2.47 -12.13 -26.67
CA LYS A 29 -1.95 -12.49 -28.01
C LYS A 29 -2.85 -12.02 -29.14
N ASP A 30 -4.17 -12.28 -29.03
CA ASP A 30 -5.19 -11.90 -30.02
C ASP A 30 -6.24 -10.95 -29.42
N LYS A 31 -5.90 -10.24 -28.35
CA LYS A 31 -6.76 -9.37 -27.59
C LYS A 31 -6.11 -8.02 -27.32
N THR A 32 -6.92 -6.99 -27.31
CA THR A 32 -6.49 -5.62 -27.03
C THR A 32 -6.87 -5.20 -25.62
N LEU A 33 -5.99 -4.41 -24.98
CA LEU A 33 -6.19 -3.89 -23.63
C LEU A 33 -6.05 -2.37 -23.61
N ALA A 34 -7.04 -1.68 -23.05
CA ALA A 34 -6.90 -0.28 -22.65
C ALA A 34 -6.69 -0.17 -21.15
N ILE A 35 -5.70 0.61 -20.72
CA ILE A 35 -5.47 1.00 -19.34
C ILE A 35 -5.74 2.49 -19.21
N ILE A 36 -6.68 2.86 -18.32
CA ILE A 36 -7.11 4.25 -18.13
C ILE A 36 -6.62 4.71 -16.77
N GLU A 37 -5.68 5.66 -16.75
CA GLU A 37 -5.12 6.23 -15.53
C GLU A 37 -4.77 7.70 -15.74
N PRO A 38 -5.38 8.61 -14.98
CA PRO A 38 -5.09 10.05 -15.10
C PRO A 38 -3.66 10.44 -14.72
N ARG A 39 -2.96 9.63 -13.92
CA ARG A 39 -1.58 9.92 -13.53
C ARG A 39 -0.64 9.74 -14.70
N THR A 40 0.19 10.75 -14.95
CA THR A 40 1.23 10.74 -15.97
C THR A 40 2.58 10.27 -15.45
N GLU A 41 2.77 10.34 -14.12
CA GLU A 41 4.00 9.93 -13.46
C GLU A 41 3.70 8.87 -12.37
N TYR A 42 4.52 7.81 -12.38
CA TYR A 42 4.50 6.76 -11.39
C TYR A 42 5.74 6.88 -10.51
N LYS A 43 5.54 7.30 -9.27
CA LYS A 43 6.58 7.39 -8.25
C LYS A 43 6.19 6.50 -7.08
N LYS A 44 7.12 6.28 -6.16
CA LYS A 44 6.79 5.68 -4.89
C LYS A 44 5.73 6.55 -4.19
N ASP A 45 4.53 6.01 -4.04
CA ASP A 45 3.37 6.71 -3.47
C ASP A 45 2.75 5.99 -2.29
N LYS A 46 3.02 4.68 -2.15
CA LYS A 46 2.50 3.82 -1.09
C LYS A 46 3.52 2.77 -0.68
N THR A 47 3.43 2.33 0.56
CA THR A 47 4.09 1.14 1.08
C THR A 47 3.09 0.00 1.12
N TRP A 48 3.37 -1.07 0.39
CA TRP A 48 2.54 -2.27 0.44
C TRP A 48 3.27 -3.35 1.21
N SER A 49 2.67 -3.80 2.30
CA SER A 49 3.24 -4.85 3.13
C SER A 49 2.22 -5.95 3.38
N PHE A 50 2.66 -7.21 3.29
CA PHE A 50 1.79 -8.36 3.39
C PHE A 50 2.56 -9.62 3.83
N TRP A 51 1.83 -10.61 4.32
CA TRP A 51 2.36 -11.94 4.58
C TRP A 51 2.49 -12.71 3.26
N LYS A 52 3.70 -13.16 2.93
CA LYS A 52 3.95 -13.96 1.72
C LYS A 52 3.42 -15.37 1.89
N VAL A 53 2.17 -15.59 1.57
CA VAL A 53 1.50 -16.90 1.63
C VAL A 53 1.72 -17.75 0.37
N ALA A 54 2.15 -17.12 -0.74
CA ALA A 54 2.46 -17.76 -2.02
C ALA A 54 3.57 -17.02 -2.74
N ASN A 55 4.18 -17.64 -3.74
CA ASN A 55 5.09 -16.95 -4.64
C ASN A 55 4.32 -15.96 -5.51
N HIS A 56 4.93 -14.82 -5.81
CA HIS A 56 4.35 -13.79 -6.65
C HIS A 56 5.38 -13.22 -7.63
N ASN A 57 4.92 -12.58 -8.68
CA ASN A 57 5.76 -12.08 -9.77
C ASN A 57 6.52 -10.78 -9.45
N PHE A 58 6.48 -10.31 -8.18
CA PHE A 58 7.06 -9.04 -7.73
C PHE A 58 8.14 -9.22 -6.65
N GLU A 59 8.81 -10.38 -6.61
CA GLU A 59 9.89 -10.66 -5.64
C GLU A 59 11.06 -9.68 -5.79
N ASP A 60 11.35 -9.25 -7.00
CA ASP A 60 12.37 -8.25 -7.32
C ASP A 60 12.00 -6.82 -6.94
N CYS A 61 10.74 -6.57 -6.59
CA CYS A 61 10.26 -5.30 -6.04
C CYS A 61 10.20 -5.31 -4.51
N VAL A 62 10.55 -6.42 -3.86
CA VAL A 62 10.54 -6.53 -2.40
C VAL A 62 11.68 -5.73 -1.80
N LYS A 63 11.35 -4.72 -1.02
CA LYS A 63 12.29 -3.85 -0.33
C LYS A 63 12.92 -4.55 0.89
N LYS A 64 12.11 -5.29 1.64
CA LYS A 64 12.52 -6.05 2.82
C LYS A 64 11.57 -7.21 3.08
N SER A 65 12.11 -8.27 3.68
CA SER A 65 11.34 -9.41 4.16
C SER A 65 11.79 -9.77 5.57
N TRP A 66 10.84 -9.98 6.47
CA TRP A 66 11.09 -10.33 7.88
C TRP A 66 10.40 -11.64 8.22
N LYS A 67 11.08 -12.44 9.06
CA LYS A 67 10.54 -13.65 9.67
C LYS A 67 10.18 -13.44 11.13
N ASN A 68 10.74 -12.42 11.77
CA ASN A 68 10.54 -12.12 13.18
C ASN A 68 9.80 -10.78 13.33
N PHE A 69 8.89 -10.73 14.28
CA PHE A 69 8.15 -9.51 14.58
C PHE A 69 7.78 -9.41 16.06
N THR A 70 7.42 -8.21 16.48
CA THR A 70 6.91 -7.95 17.82
C THR A 70 5.49 -7.40 17.78
N ILE A 71 4.75 -7.69 18.85
CA ILE A 71 3.54 -6.98 19.25
C ILE A 71 3.78 -6.45 20.66
N ASN A 72 3.67 -5.14 20.82
CA ASN A 72 3.91 -4.49 22.10
C ASN A 72 2.59 -4.04 22.73
N ILE A 73 2.50 -4.20 24.03
CA ILE A 73 1.52 -3.56 24.89
C ILE A 73 2.26 -2.92 26.07
N PRO A 74 1.66 -2.01 26.84
CA PRO A 74 2.33 -1.41 27.99
C PRO A 74 3.02 -2.45 28.89
N LYS A 75 4.33 -2.28 29.08
CA LYS A 75 5.19 -3.14 29.93
C LYS A 75 5.42 -4.57 29.43
N LYS A 76 4.99 -4.93 28.22
CA LYS A 76 5.21 -6.28 27.68
C LYS A 76 5.42 -6.28 26.16
N THR A 77 6.49 -6.92 25.73
CA THR A 77 6.77 -7.21 24.31
C THR A 77 6.63 -8.70 24.05
N ASN A 78 5.81 -9.07 23.08
CA ASN A 78 5.73 -10.44 22.59
C ASN A 78 6.57 -10.57 21.32
N HIS A 79 7.56 -11.46 21.34
CA HIS A 79 8.36 -11.82 20.18
C HIS A 79 7.75 -13.01 19.49
N LEU A 80 7.54 -12.89 18.20
CA LEU A 80 6.85 -13.86 17.36
C LEU A 80 7.68 -14.16 16.11
N GLU A 81 7.51 -15.36 15.59
CA GLU A 81 8.21 -15.82 14.39
C GLU A 81 7.22 -16.32 13.33
N CYS A 82 7.46 -15.99 12.06
CA CYS A 82 6.65 -16.45 10.94
C CYS A 82 7.56 -16.92 9.79
N VAL A 83 8.18 -18.06 9.97
CA VAL A 83 9.16 -18.61 9.01
C VAL A 83 8.51 -19.01 7.70
N CYS A 84 7.33 -19.65 7.76
CA CYS A 84 6.63 -20.16 6.57
C CYS A 84 6.03 -19.05 5.71
N TYR A 85 5.61 -17.95 6.33
CA TYR A 85 4.94 -16.83 5.68
C TYR A 85 5.60 -15.51 6.10
N PRO A 86 6.82 -15.22 5.62
CA PRO A 86 7.50 -13.99 6.01
C PRO A 86 6.68 -12.75 5.63
N TYR A 87 6.79 -11.70 6.44
CA TYR A 87 6.19 -10.42 6.13
C TYR A 87 7.08 -9.67 5.15
N GLN A 88 6.52 -9.18 4.04
CA GLN A 88 7.26 -8.49 2.99
C GLN A 88 6.73 -7.07 2.82
N SER A 89 7.64 -6.15 2.54
CA SER A 89 7.32 -4.80 2.08
C SER A 89 7.80 -4.62 0.65
N VAL A 90 6.90 -4.23 -0.24
CA VAL A 90 7.16 -3.98 -1.66
C VAL A 90 7.31 -2.48 -1.90
N ASP A 91 8.29 -2.10 -2.70
CA ASP A 91 8.46 -0.73 -3.17
C ASP A 91 7.53 -0.46 -4.36
N SER A 92 6.59 0.46 -4.20
CA SER A 92 5.62 0.79 -5.25
C SER A 92 6.26 1.42 -6.48
N GLY A 93 7.37 2.13 -6.33
CA GLY A 93 8.11 2.70 -7.46
C GLY A 93 8.70 1.62 -8.35
N LEU A 94 9.39 0.62 -7.77
CA LEU A 94 9.92 -0.54 -8.50
C LEU A 94 8.81 -1.37 -9.13
N PHE A 95 7.71 -1.57 -8.43
CA PHE A 95 6.53 -2.25 -8.96
C PHE A 95 5.98 -1.55 -10.21
N TYR A 96 5.76 -0.23 -10.14
CA TYR A 96 5.27 0.53 -11.29
C TYR A 96 6.25 0.51 -12.46
N GLU A 97 7.54 0.65 -12.20
CA GLU A 97 8.58 0.60 -13.22
C GLU A 97 8.57 -0.75 -13.94
N LYS A 98 8.63 -1.84 -13.19
CA LYS A 98 8.61 -3.21 -13.73
C LYS A 98 7.40 -3.44 -14.65
N ILE A 99 6.20 -3.14 -14.15
CA ILE A 99 4.97 -3.39 -14.92
C ILE A 99 4.90 -2.51 -16.14
N ASN A 100 5.12 -1.20 -16.00
CA ASN A 100 5.03 -0.27 -17.12
C ASN A 100 6.04 -0.61 -18.23
N ASN A 101 7.26 -1.03 -17.86
CA ASN A 101 8.24 -1.47 -18.85
C ASN A 101 7.74 -2.69 -19.61
N LYS A 102 7.20 -3.70 -18.90
CA LYS A 102 6.68 -4.92 -19.55
C LYS A 102 5.47 -4.64 -20.43
N LEU A 103 4.49 -3.88 -19.95
CA LEU A 103 3.25 -3.62 -20.70
C LEU A 103 3.47 -2.77 -21.94
N LYS A 104 4.44 -1.84 -21.93
CA LYS A 104 4.79 -0.99 -23.09
C LYS A 104 5.41 -1.76 -24.26
N GLU A 105 5.94 -2.96 -24.03
CA GLU A 105 6.50 -3.81 -25.09
C GLU A 105 5.40 -4.39 -26.01
N ASN A 106 4.18 -4.54 -25.49
CA ASN A 106 3.07 -5.15 -26.23
C ASN A 106 2.23 -4.10 -26.96
N LYS A 107 2.21 -4.17 -28.31
CA LYS A 107 1.45 -3.25 -29.18
C LYS A 107 -0.08 -3.36 -29.02
N ASN A 108 -0.57 -4.44 -28.43
CA ASN A 108 -2.00 -4.63 -28.17
C ASN A 108 -2.45 -3.90 -26.90
N ILE A 109 -1.54 -3.28 -26.14
CA ILE A 109 -1.82 -2.51 -24.93
C ILE A 109 -1.73 -1.01 -25.21
N SER A 110 -2.74 -0.26 -24.80
CA SER A 110 -2.79 1.20 -24.94
C SER A 110 -3.10 1.86 -23.61
N PHE A 111 -2.43 2.98 -23.34
CA PHE A 111 -2.62 3.77 -22.12
C PHE A 111 -3.37 5.06 -22.46
N PHE A 112 -4.32 5.43 -21.60
CA PHE A 112 -5.17 6.61 -21.73
C PHE A 112 -5.21 7.38 -20.42
N ILE A 113 -5.32 8.71 -20.50
CA ILE A 113 -5.47 9.57 -19.31
C ILE A 113 -6.93 9.74 -18.89
N ASP A 114 -7.86 9.50 -19.81
CA ASP A 114 -9.30 9.58 -19.56
C ASP A 114 -10.09 8.63 -20.48
N ILE A 115 -11.41 8.56 -20.26
CA ILE A 115 -12.32 7.64 -20.96
C ILE A 115 -12.87 8.17 -22.28
N SER A 116 -12.61 9.42 -22.64
CA SER A 116 -13.29 10.13 -23.76
C SER A 116 -13.04 9.51 -25.13
N GLU A 117 -11.88 8.87 -25.30
CA GLU A 117 -11.51 8.22 -26.56
C GLU A 117 -11.98 6.77 -26.69
N ILE A 118 -12.58 6.18 -25.65
CA ILE A 118 -12.82 4.75 -25.55
C ILE A 118 -14.31 4.42 -25.72
N ASN A 119 -14.59 3.41 -26.56
CA ASN A 119 -15.90 2.80 -26.68
C ASN A 119 -15.95 1.55 -25.79
N PHE A 120 -16.82 1.57 -24.80
CA PHE A 120 -17.00 0.47 -23.82
C PHE A 120 -17.90 -0.67 -24.34
N LYS A 121 -18.50 -0.49 -25.52
CA LYS A 121 -19.37 -1.51 -26.09
C LYS A 121 -18.57 -2.76 -26.45
N ASN A 122 -19.08 -3.92 -26.04
CA ASN A 122 -18.48 -5.25 -26.28
C ASN A 122 -17.13 -5.49 -25.60
N SER A 123 -16.76 -4.69 -24.58
CA SER A 123 -15.52 -4.85 -23.82
C SER A 123 -15.79 -5.49 -22.46
N PHE A 124 -14.81 -6.27 -21.96
CA PHE A 124 -14.76 -6.61 -20.55
C PHE A 124 -14.10 -5.46 -19.78
N VAL A 125 -14.83 -4.85 -18.85
CA VAL A 125 -14.36 -3.69 -18.08
C VAL A 125 -14.03 -4.11 -16.66
N PHE A 126 -12.80 -3.81 -16.24
CA PHE A 126 -12.31 -4.00 -14.88
C PHE A 126 -12.08 -2.62 -14.24
N ASN A 127 -12.92 -2.28 -13.28
CA ASN A 127 -12.81 -1.01 -12.56
C ASN A 127 -12.10 -1.22 -11.22
N SER A 128 -10.86 -0.80 -11.11
CA SER A 128 -10.05 -0.86 -9.89
C SER A 128 -10.05 0.43 -9.08
N VAL A 129 -10.84 1.43 -9.49
CA VAL A 129 -10.97 2.69 -8.77
C VAL A 129 -12.07 2.55 -7.71
N PRO A 130 -11.75 2.62 -6.42
CA PRO A 130 -12.75 2.48 -5.38
C PRO A 130 -13.71 3.69 -5.40
N SER A 131 -15.00 3.42 -5.52
CA SER A 131 -16.07 4.42 -5.37
C SER A 131 -16.65 4.38 -3.96
N ILE A 132 -15.81 4.66 -2.96
CA ILE A 132 -16.25 4.63 -1.57
C ILE A 132 -16.71 6.03 -1.18
N LYS A 133 -17.98 6.19 -0.84
CA LYS A 133 -18.47 7.41 -0.19
C LYS A 133 -17.82 7.50 1.19
N LYS A 134 -17.19 8.64 1.48
CA LYS A 134 -16.65 8.90 2.83
C LYS A 134 -17.81 8.87 3.83
N ASP A 135 -17.89 7.79 4.58
CA ASP A 135 -18.83 7.64 5.68
C ASP A 135 -18.09 7.90 6.99
N HIS A 136 -18.44 9.02 7.64
CA HIS A 136 -17.81 9.44 8.88
C HIS A 136 -18.34 8.72 10.12
N LEU A 137 -19.40 7.93 9.98
CA LEU A 137 -20.04 7.21 11.09
C LEU A 137 -19.48 5.80 11.26
N ASN A 138 -18.93 5.23 10.21
CA ASN A 138 -18.36 3.90 10.22
C ASN A 138 -16.87 3.90 10.59
N LEU A 139 -16.38 2.69 10.91
CA LEU A 139 -15.00 2.47 11.32
C LEU A 139 -14.06 2.45 10.11
N TRP A 140 -12.94 3.14 10.24
CA TRP A 140 -11.86 3.19 9.26
C TRP A 140 -10.53 2.80 9.90
N GLN A 141 -9.68 2.15 9.15
CA GLN A 141 -8.25 2.16 9.43
C GLN A 141 -7.64 3.34 8.68
N HIS A 142 -7.19 4.33 9.41
CA HIS A 142 -6.52 5.48 8.81
C HIS A 142 -5.14 5.65 9.44
N PHE A 143 -4.21 6.16 8.66
CA PHE A 143 -2.81 6.14 9.03
C PHE A 143 -2.00 7.28 8.40
N CYS A 144 -0.88 7.57 9.04
CA CYS A 144 0.19 8.39 8.51
C CYS A 144 1.53 7.72 8.83
N GLY A 145 2.36 7.52 7.82
CA GLY A 145 3.68 6.92 7.94
C GLY A 145 4.79 7.83 7.43
N VAL A 146 5.94 7.79 8.08
CA VAL A 146 7.16 8.45 7.62
C VAL A 146 8.31 7.46 7.51
N GLU A 147 9.05 7.51 6.40
CA GLU A 147 10.37 6.87 6.37
C GLU A 147 11.39 7.82 6.98
N ILE A 148 12.16 7.29 7.92
CA ILE A 148 13.21 8.02 8.60
C ILE A 148 14.56 7.37 8.33
N GLU A 149 15.60 8.20 8.31
CA GLU A 149 16.99 7.79 8.12
C GLU A 149 17.88 8.40 9.19
N THR A 150 18.74 7.57 9.77
CA THR A 150 19.70 7.94 10.82
C THR A 150 21.13 7.91 10.29
N GLN A 151 22.03 8.69 10.88
CA GLN A 151 23.45 8.67 10.51
C GLN A 151 24.17 7.41 11.01
N ASN A 152 23.75 6.89 12.16
CA ASN A 152 24.35 5.72 12.80
C ASN A 152 23.34 4.58 12.87
N ASN A 153 23.82 3.35 13.04
CA ASN A 153 22.97 2.19 13.27
C ASN A 153 22.09 2.41 14.50
N PHE A 154 20.79 2.25 14.32
CA PHE A 154 19.78 2.39 15.38
C PHE A 154 18.82 1.20 15.40
N PHE A 155 18.39 0.72 14.25
CA PHE A 155 17.37 -0.33 14.15
C PHE A 155 17.99 -1.73 14.13
N ASP A 156 17.29 -2.70 14.70
CA ASP A 156 17.47 -4.11 14.36
C ASP A 156 16.62 -4.43 13.12
N ASP A 157 17.27 -4.59 11.98
CA ASP A 157 16.58 -4.83 10.72
C ASP A 157 16.21 -6.29 10.47
N GLY A 158 16.48 -7.17 11.41
CA GLY A 158 16.02 -8.56 11.44
C GLY A 158 14.62 -8.77 12.02
N ILE A 159 14.09 -7.76 12.73
CA ILE A 159 12.79 -7.82 13.39
C ILE A 159 12.00 -6.54 13.11
N PHE A 160 10.70 -6.64 12.89
CA PHE A 160 9.83 -5.47 12.78
C PHE A 160 8.79 -5.44 13.89
N ASN A 161 8.29 -4.26 14.22
CA ASN A 161 7.15 -4.11 15.11
C ASN A 161 5.87 -4.04 14.28
N LEU A 162 5.03 -5.08 14.42
CA LEU A 162 3.76 -5.18 13.69
C LEU A 162 2.69 -4.29 14.30
N MET A 163 2.62 -4.22 15.61
CA MET A 163 1.66 -3.39 16.35
C MET A 163 2.27 -3.01 17.70
N ASP A 164 2.50 -1.73 17.89
CA ASP A 164 2.87 -1.17 19.18
C ASP A 164 1.69 -0.42 19.78
N PHE A 165 1.04 -1.03 20.75
CA PHE A 165 -0.09 -0.46 21.48
C PHE A 165 0.35 0.35 22.71
N ASP A 166 1.66 0.46 22.98
CA ASP A 166 2.19 1.28 24.09
C ASP A 166 2.22 2.76 23.67
N CYS A 167 1.06 3.28 23.35
CA CYS A 167 0.83 4.65 22.92
C CYS A 167 -0.56 5.13 23.39
N ASP A 168 -0.84 6.42 23.23
CA ASP A 168 -2.12 7.01 23.63
C ASP A 168 -3.28 6.42 22.82
N GLN A 169 -4.14 5.64 23.47
CA GLN A 169 -5.27 4.96 22.85
C GLN A 169 -6.49 5.86 22.67
N ARG A 170 -6.59 6.96 23.43
CA ARG A 170 -7.80 7.78 23.55
C ARG A 170 -9.03 6.89 23.75
N GLU A 171 -10.08 7.05 22.95
CA GLU A 171 -11.29 6.23 23.02
C GLU A 171 -11.41 5.27 21.80
N SER A 172 -10.29 4.92 21.18
CA SER A 172 -10.22 4.12 19.94
C SER A 172 -9.07 3.12 20.01
N VAL A 173 -8.81 2.39 18.94
CA VAL A 173 -7.64 1.53 18.84
C VAL A 173 -6.56 2.28 18.08
N HIS A 174 -5.42 2.47 18.73
CA HIS A 174 -4.25 3.14 18.18
C HIS A 174 -3.00 2.28 18.35
N PHE A 175 -2.18 2.20 17.32
CA PHE A 175 -0.90 1.51 17.38
C PHE A 175 0.07 2.09 16.35
N PHE A 176 1.36 1.79 16.56
CA PHE A 176 2.40 2.11 15.61
C PHE A 176 2.93 0.87 14.92
N TYR A 177 3.25 1.01 13.62
CA TYR A 177 4.17 0.12 12.93
C TYR A 177 5.58 0.70 13.00
N THR A 178 6.59 -0.19 13.12
CA THR A 178 7.99 0.15 12.84
C THR A 178 8.57 -0.93 11.94
N LEU A 179 8.85 -0.57 10.69
CA LEU A 179 9.36 -1.49 9.66
C LEU A 179 10.81 -1.12 9.30
N PRO A 180 11.83 -1.71 9.94
CA PRO A 180 13.22 -1.40 9.67
C PRO A 180 13.69 -2.03 8.35
N TYR A 181 13.92 -1.21 7.35
CA TYR A 181 14.47 -1.64 6.06
C TYR A 181 15.96 -1.92 6.11
N SER A 182 16.67 -1.21 6.99
CA SER A 182 18.08 -1.39 7.31
C SER A 182 18.37 -0.94 8.75
N LYS A 183 19.61 -1.09 9.18
CA LYS A 183 20.02 -0.58 10.50
C LYS A 183 19.91 0.93 10.68
N THR A 184 19.78 1.67 9.57
CA THR A 184 19.71 3.14 9.57
C THR A 184 18.41 3.68 8.97
N LYS A 185 17.52 2.83 8.48
CA LYS A 185 16.30 3.28 7.79
C LYS A 185 15.07 2.46 8.20
N ALA A 186 13.98 3.13 8.55
CA ALA A 186 12.71 2.49 8.88
C ALA A 186 11.51 3.33 8.44
N LEU A 187 10.37 2.66 8.19
CA LEU A 187 9.05 3.28 8.22
C LEU A 187 8.55 3.26 9.66
N VAL A 188 8.07 4.40 10.13
CA VAL A 188 7.30 4.54 11.38
C VAL A 188 5.93 5.10 11.02
N GLU A 189 4.87 4.37 11.39
CA GLU A 189 3.51 4.72 11.00
C GLU A 189 2.57 4.68 12.19
N THR A 190 1.83 5.79 12.41
CA THR A 190 0.70 5.87 13.33
C THR A 190 -0.55 5.35 12.61
N THR A 191 -1.25 4.42 13.24
CA THR A 191 -2.44 3.77 12.67
C THR A 191 -3.57 3.75 13.68
N TRP A 192 -4.73 4.21 13.25
CA TRP A 192 -5.95 4.26 14.03
C TRP A 192 -7.04 3.39 13.43
N LEU A 193 -7.77 2.69 14.29
CA LEU A 193 -9.06 2.09 13.96
C LEU A 193 -10.14 2.93 14.63
N SER A 194 -10.64 3.92 13.92
CA SER A 194 -11.56 4.91 14.46
C SER A 194 -12.51 5.49 13.41
N LYS A 195 -13.40 6.37 13.83
CA LYS A 195 -14.28 7.11 12.91
C LYS A 195 -13.54 8.28 12.29
N MET A 196 -13.83 8.60 11.03
CA MET A 196 -13.18 9.70 10.31
C MET A 196 -13.51 11.11 10.83
N ASN A 197 -14.42 11.24 11.78
CA ASN A 197 -14.80 12.51 12.40
C ASN A 197 -14.26 12.67 13.83
N ASP A 198 -13.42 11.77 14.30
CA ASP A 198 -12.72 11.93 15.56
C ASP A 198 -11.47 12.82 15.41
N ASN A 199 -10.87 13.21 16.52
CA ASN A 199 -9.72 14.10 16.53
C ASN A 199 -8.37 13.38 16.29
N SER A 200 -8.38 12.07 16.00
CA SER A 200 -7.15 11.28 15.85
C SER A 200 -6.32 11.70 14.64
N GLN A 201 -6.96 12.22 13.59
CA GLN A 201 -6.29 12.67 12.37
C GLN A 201 -5.62 14.05 12.49
N ASN A 202 -6.01 14.85 13.49
CA ASN A 202 -5.63 16.26 13.54
C ASN A 202 -4.16 16.50 13.92
N ASP A 203 -3.42 15.47 14.35
CA ASP A 203 -2.06 15.62 14.86
C ASP A 203 -1.17 14.41 14.57
N TYR A 204 -1.23 13.85 13.37
CA TYR A 204 -0.35 12.74 12.99
C TYR A 204 1.14 13.08 13.16
N ASP A 205 1.54 14.28 12.77
CA ASP A 205 2.95 14.70 12.85
C ASP A 205 3.44 14.77 14.30
N GLY A 206 2.61 15.28 15.21
CA GLY A 206 2.91 15.30 16.65
C GLY A 206 2.98 13.88 17.23
N GLN A 207 2.05 13.00 16.88
CA GLN A 207 2.03 11.61 17.33
C GLN A 207 3.29 10.85 16.86
N ILE A 208 3.64 10.97 15.59
CA ILE A 208 4.83 10.32 15.00
C ILE A 208 6.10 10.87 15.66
N LYS A 209 6.19 12.19 15.81
CA LYS A 209 7.34 12.83 16.46
C LYS A 209 7.50 12.36 17.90
N ASP A 210 6.42 12.35 18.67
CA ASP A 210 6.44 11.91 20.08
C ASP A 210 6.89 10.44 20.17
N TYR A 211 6.31 9.56 19.34
CA TYR A 211 6.69 8.16 19.30
C TYR A 211 8.17 7.97 18.95
N ILE A 212 8.68 8.64 17.91
CA ILE A 212 10.10 8.52 17.51
C ILE A 212 11.02 9.08 18.60
N GLU A 213 10.71 10.27 19.11
CA GLU A 213 11.63 10.99 20.00
C GLU A 213 11.56 10.52 21.46
N ASN A 214 10.39 10.14 21.96
CA ASN A 214 10.19 9.81 23.36
C ASN A 214 9.98 8.33 23.62
N HIS A 215 9.31 7.60 22.72
CA HIS A 215 9.13 6.17 22.88
C HIS A 215 10.34 5.38 22.34
N LEU A 216 10.75 5.63 21.09
CA LEU A 216 11.95 5.02 20.51
C LEU A 216 13.26 5.64 21.01
N ASN A 217 13.22 6.81 21.67
CA ASN A 217 14.39 7.57 22.11
C ASN A 217 15.37 7.98 20.97
N LEU A 218 14.86 8.21 19.78
CA LEU A 218 15.61 8.61 18.61
C LEU A 218 15.48 10.11 18.37
N LYS A 219 16.55 10.89 18.57
CA LYS A 219 16.54 12.37 18.45
C LYS A 219 17.10 12.90 17.13
N ASN A 220 18.01 12.16 16.52
CA ASN A 220 18.72 12.60 15.31
C ASN A 220 18.33 11.74 14.12
N TYR A 221 17.35 12.19 13.35
CA TYR A 221 16.86 11.51 12.16
C TYR A 221 16.44 12.53 11.09
N LYS A 222 16.33 12.05 9.86
CA LYS A 222 15.80 12.80 8.72
C LYS A 222 14.58 12.07 8.17
N ILE A 223 13.48 12.78 7.95
CA ILE A 223 12.34 12.24 7.21
C ILE A 223 12.67 12.27 5.72
N THR A 224 12.57 11.13 5.06
CA THR A 224 12.88 10.95 3.64
C THR A 224 11.65 10.70 2.77
N TYR A 225 10.53 10.31 3.38
CA TYR A 225 9.26 10.05 2.70
C TYR A 225 8.10 10.14 3.71
N LYS A 226 6.92 10.53 3.24
CA LYS A 226 5.69 10.54 4.02
C LYS A 226 4.54 9.99 3.19
N GLU A 227 3.67 9.21 3.82
CA GLU A 227 2.43 8.70 3.24
C GLU A 227 1.27 8.81 4.21
N GLU A 228 0.07 8.90 3.66
CA GLU A 228 -1.18 8.90 4.43
C GLU A 228 -2.22 8.07 3.68
N GLY A 229 -3.15 7.46 4.42
CA GLY A 229 -4.24 6.70 3.83
C GLY A 229 -5.36 6.42 4.79
N ALA A 230 -6.46 5.93 4.21
CA ALA A 230 -7.61 5.43 4.96
C ALA A 230 -8.24 4.25 4.22
N ILE A 231 -8.53 3.18 4.97
CA ILE A 231 -9.12 1.94 4.49
C ILE A 231 -10.44 1.73 5.22
N PRO A 232 -11.57 1.56 4.53
CA PRO A 232 -12.86 1.31 5.19
C PRO A 232 -12.85 -0.06 5.86
N LEU A 233 -13.30 -0.13 7.10
CA LEU A 233 -13.51 -1.38 7.86
C LEU A 233 -15.00 -1.75 7.95
N PHE A 234 -15.74 -1.46 6.90
CA PHE A 234 -17.15 -1.77 6.73
C PHE A 234 -17.40 -2.23 5.30
N TYR A 235 -18.54 -2.89 5.06
CA TYR A 235 -18.94 -3.21 3.70
C TYR A 235 -19.53 -1.95 3.04
N PRO A 236 -18.78 -1.29 2.15
CA PRO A 236 -19.36 -0.20 1.39
C PRO A 236 -20.44 -0.75 0.48
N THR A 237 -21.56 -0.06 0.38
CA THR A 237 -22.54 -0.35 -0.67
C THR A 237 -21.91 0.00 -2.01
N TYR A 238 -21.32 -0.98 -2.64
CA TYR A 238 -20.92 -0.85 -4.04
C TYR A 238 -22.20 -0.95 -4.89
N GLU A 239 -22.48 0.05 -5.69
CA GLU A 239 -23.14 -0.27 -6.96
C GLU A 239 -22.17 -1.23 -7.65
N LEU A 240 -22.63 -2.44 -7.91
CA LEU A 240 -21.86 -3.55 -8.44
C LEU A 240 -20.89 -3.07 -9.51
N SER A 241 -19.62 -2.90 -9.16
CA SER A 241 -18.58 -2.79 -10.16
C SER A 241 -18.47 -4.18 -10.79
N LEU A 242 -18.35 -4.25 -12.11
CA LEU A 242 -18.32 -5.49 -12.87
C LEU A 242 -17.07 -6.35 -12.61
N ILE A 243 -16.32 -6.10 -11.54
CA ILE A 243 -15.26 -6.98 -11.07
C ILE A 243 -15.83 -7.80 -9.91
N HIS A 244 -16.49 -8.88 -10.27
CA HIS A 244 -16.61 -10.02 -9.38
C HIS A 244 -15.57 -11.03 -9.81
N ILE A 245 -14.43 -10.99 -9.15
CA ILE A 245 -13.50 -12.12 -9.11
C ILE A 245 -13.82 -12.90 -7.86
#